data_219ef84d2f10b3e19cb020f80391bba8
#
_entry.id   219ef84d2f10b3e19cb020f80391bba8
#
_cell.length_a   1.000
_cell.length_b   1.000
_cell.length_c   1.000
_cell.angle_alpha   90.00
_cell.angle_beta   90.00
_cell.angle_gamma   90.00
#
_symmetry.space_group_name_H-M   'P 1'
#
loop_
_entity.id
_entity.type
_entity.pdbx_description
1 polymer ?
#
loop_
_entity_poly.entity_id
_entity_poly.type
_entity_poly.pdbx_seq_one_letter_code
_entity_poly.pdbx_strand_id
1 'polypeptide(L)'
;MADKYGLIVIGAGPGGYVAAVEAAKLGIKTAVVENREIGGTCLNRGCIPTKTFVHATELLDEIRICDRMGIKVSAVSYDVDGLYARKNEVVEHLQSGIESLFKKNKIDLIKGKAVIEGEGVVRVIGSDDANVLYNADNILIASGSKPAQPLIPGLDLPGVVTSDDLLGARHDIFSKLIIIGGGVIGVELASIYNALGTEVTIIEAADRIVPFFDKEVSQSLSMILKKKGVAIYTGAMVKNIEYKGDLNCCFTLKGKEETVTAEGVLIAIGRVANTEGLLAETVDLGLERGEIPVDKNFETCVKGIYAIGDVVKGTIKLAHMASAQGTNVAHIIAGAEPPIELSLVPSCLYTSPEIASVGITADTAKAQGISVKTGKALMSANGKTIIEMADRGFIKLIFNAETDVLLGAQLMCCRATDMIGELAVAIANKLTIRDLRKVIKPHPTFNEAIRDAIEAAF
;
A
#
# COMPACT_ATOMS: atom_id res chain seq x y z
N MET A 1 3.76 -18.79 38.32
CA MET A 1 2.70 -18.51 37.35
C MET A 1 3.32 -17.62 36.27
N ALA A 2 3.18 -17.97 35.00
CA ALA A 2 3.66 -17.09 33.94
C ALA A 2 2.99 -15.73 34.10
N ASP A 3 3.75 -14.64 33.93
CA ASP A 3 3.25 -13.27 34.04
C ASP A 3 2.11 -13.05 33.01
N LYS A 4 0.95 -12.65 33.49
CA LYS A 4 -0.20 -12.34 32.61
C LYS A 4 0.00 -10.96 31.95
N TYR A 5 -0.25 -10.87 30.64
CA TYR A 5 -0.28 -9.61 29.91
C TYR A 5 -1.68 -8.99 29.91
N GLY A 6 -1.76 -7.67 29.82
CA GLY A 6 -3.03 -6.98 29.54
C GLY A 6 -3.39 -7.11 28.06
N LEU A 7 -2.36 -7.16 27.18
CA LEU A 7 -2.54 -7.33 25.75
C LEU A 7 -1.40 -8.16 25.13
N ILE A 8 -1.77 -9.17 24.32
CA ILE A 8 -0.84 -9.83 23.40
C ILE A 8 -1.24 -9.45 21.96
N VAL A 9 -0.28 -8.87 21.23
CA VAL A 9 -0.44 -8.51 19.81
C VAL A 9 0.22 -9.58 18.96
N ILE A 10 -0.50 -10.13 17.98
CA ILE A 10 0.02 -11.14 17.04
C ILE A 10 0.36 -10.46 15.71
N GLY A 11 1.64 -10.30 15.44
CA GLY A 11 2.21 -9.61 14.28
C GLY A 11 2.75 -8.23 14.62
N ALA A 12 4.00 -7.97 14.22
CA ALA A 12 4.72 -6.71 14.41
C ALA A 12 4.71 -5.81 13.16
N GLY A 13 3.70 -5.93 12.29
CA GLY A 13 3.46 -5.02 11.18
C GLY A 13 2.96 -3.64 11.63
N PRO A 14 2.68 -2.69 10.69
CA PRO A 14 2.30 -1.32 11.01
C PRO A 14 1.13 -1.21 12.00
N GLY A 15 0.10 -2.02 11.87
CA GLY A 15 -0.99 -2.06 12.84
C GLY A 15 -0.55 -2.57 14.20
N GLY A 16 0.19 -3.68 14.23
CA GLY A 16 0.58 -4.35 15.46
C GLY A 16 1.58 -3.56 16.31
N TYR A 17 2.68 -3.07 15.73
CA TYR A 17 3.65 -2.32 16.52
C TYR A 17 3.11 -0.96 17.00
N VAL A 18 2.26 -0.30 16.19
CA VAL A 18 1.61 0.96 16.61
C VAL A 18 0.63 0.69 17.75
N ALA A 19 -0.22 -0.34 17.64
CA ALA A 19 -1.15 -0.74 18.69
C ALA A 19 -0.41 -1.08 20.00
N ALA A 20 0.69 -1.85 19.91
CA ALA A 20 1.47 -2.24 21.08
C ALA A 20 2.10 -1.03 21.79
N VAL A 21 2.67 -0.09 21.03
CA VAL A 21 3.26 1.15 21.59
C VAL A 21 2.18 2.00 22.23
N GLU A 22 1.02 2.15 21.61
CA GLU A 22 -0.07 2.96 22.15
C GLU A 22 -0.68 2.32 23.39
N ALA A 23 -0.92 1.01 23.39
CA ALA A 23 -1.40 0.27 24.55
C ALA A 23 -0.44 0.39 25.76
N ALA A 24 0.87 0.28 25.50
CA ALA A 24 1.89 0.44 26.56
C ALA A 24 1.91 1.85 27.14
N LYS A 25 1.73 2.90 26.31
CA LYS A 25 1.59 4.30 26.78
C LYS A 25 0.34 4.50 27.64
N LEU A 26 -0.72 3.76 27.35
CA LEU A 26 -1.97 3.76 28.13
C LEU A 26 -1.87 2.89 29.40
N GLY A 27 -0.68 2.34 29.71
CA GLY A 27 -0.41 1.60 30.94
C GLY A 27 -0.75 0.10 30.84
N ILE A 28 -1.04 -0.43 29.67
CA ILE A 28 -1.33 -1.85 29.45
C ILE A 28 -0.02 -2.61 29.29
N LYS A 29 0.23 -3.64 30.15
CA LYS A 29 1.38 -4.57 30.00
C LYS A 29 1.21 -5.34 28.70
N THR A 30 2.10 -5.11 27.73
CA THR A 30 1.94 -5.56 26.34
C THR A 30 3.10 -6.46 25.90
N ALA A 31 2.76 -7.53 25.19
CA ALA A 31 3.70 -8.34 24.42
C ALA A 31 3.32 -8.34 22.93
N VAL A 32 4.33 -8.49 22.06
CA VAL A 32 4.15 -8.68 20.62
C VAL A 32 4.75 -10.02 20.21
N VAL A 33 3.97 -10.86 19.53
CA VAL A 33 4.46 -12.13 18.98
C VAL A 33 4.71 -11.92 17.47
N GLU A 34 5.93 -12.20 17.02
CA GLU A 34 6.31 -12.07 15.61
C GLU A 34 7.11 -13.32 15.16
N ASN A 35 6.68 -13.92 14.04
CA ASN A 35 7.30 -15.13 13.50
C ASN A 35 8.35 -14.88 12.42
N ARG A 36 8.43 -13.64 11.89
CA ARG A 36 9.40 -13.25 10.87
C ARG A 36 10.21 -12.03 11.34
N GLU A 37 10.15 -10.95 10.60
CA GLU A 37 10.88 -9.73 10.90
C GLU A 37 9.94 -8.64 11.43
N ILE A 38 10.39 -7.91 12.43
CA ILE A 38 9.70 -6.73 12.96
C ILE A 38 9.43 -5.70 11.84
N GLY A 39 8.29 -5.02 11.89
CA GLY A 39 7.85 -4.07 10.85
C GLY A 39 6.94 -4.70 9.79
N GLY A 40 6.83 -6.05 9.76
CA GLY A 40 5.91 -6.78 8.88
C GLY A 40 6.17 -6.58 7.39
N THR A 41 5.18 -6.87 6.56
CA THR A 41 5.28 -6.78 5.09
C THR A 41 5.66 -5.39 4.61
N CYS A 42 5.02 -4.35 5.11
CA CYS A 42 5.24 -2.97 4.64
C CYS A 42 6.71 -2.54 4.75
N LEU A 43 7.35 -2.80 5.88
CA LEU A 43 8.73 -2.39 6.12
C LEU A 43 9.74 -3.29 5.40
N ASN A 44 9.50 -4.61 5.37
CA ASN A 44 10.52 -5.57 4.94
C ASN A 44 10.44 -5.96 3.47
N ARG A 45 9.23 -6.01 2.87
CA ARG A 45 9.00 -6.49 1.50
C ARG A 45 7.78 -5.85 0.82
N GLY A 46 7.46 -4.62 1.20
CA GLY A 46 6.32 -3.87 0.67
C GLY A 46 6.67 -2.40 0.45
N CYS A 47 6.03 -1.52 1.22
CA CYS A 47 6.09 -0.07 1.04
C CYS A 47 7.53 0.47 1.01
N ILE A 48 8.33 0.18 2.03
CA ILE A 48 9.66 0.77 2.18
C ILE A 48 10.63 0.29 1.09
N PRO A 49 10.77 -1.03 0.83
CA PRO A 49 11.56 -1.51 -0.30
C PRO A 49 11.14 -0.91 -1.63
N THR A 50 9.83 -0.92 -1.93
CA THR A 50 9.32 -0.36 -3.18
C THR A 50 9.69 1.12 -3.34
N LYS A 51 9.45 1.95 -2.30
CA LYS A 51 9.72 3.39 -2.37
C LYS A 51 11.22 3.70 -2.41
N THR A 52 12.06 2.83 -1.86
CA THR A 52 13.53 2.93 -2.03
C THR A 52 13.92 2.72 -3.49
N PHE A 53 13.33 1.73 -4.17
CA PHE A 53 13.58 1.51 -5.61
C PHE A 53 12.93 2.60 -6.47
N VAL A 54 11.73 3.08 -6.15
CA VAL A 54 11.11 4.22 -6.85
C VAL A 54 12.03 5.42 -6.83
N HIS A 55 12.55 5.81 -5.65
CA HIS A 55 13.46 6.93 -5.54
C HIS A 55 14.77 6.76 -6.36
N ALA A 56 15.35 5.56 -6.36
CA ALA A 56 16.53 5.26 -7.17
C ALA A 56 16.24 5.36 -8.67
N THR A 57 15.06 4.89 -9.11
CA THR A 57 14.67 4.93 -10.53
C THR A 57 14.24 6.32 -10.98
N GLU A 58 13.66 7.14 -10.11
CA GLU A 58 13.42 8.56 -10.36
C GLU A 58 14.72 9.31 -10.59
N LEU A 59 15.74 9.07 -9.75
CA LEU A 59 17.07 9.66 -9.95
C LEU A 59 17.69 9.23 -11.28
N LEU A 60 17.54 7.97 -11.70
CA LEU A 60 17.99 7.51 -13.01
C LEU A 60 17.29 8.24 -14.16
N ASP A 61 15.97 8.43 -14.06
CA ASP A 61 15.18 9.15 -15.06
C ASP A 61 15.58 10.65 -15.11
N GLU A 62 15.84 11.30 -13.97
CA GLU A 62 16.36 12.67 -13.91
C GLU A 62 17.73 12.81 -14.55
N ILE A 63 18.66 11.88 -14.26
CA ILE A 63 19.99 11.88 -14.88
C ILE A 63 19.90 11.72 -16.40
N ARG A 64 18.98 10.91 -16.92
CA ARG A 64 18.80 10.70 -18.37
C ARG A 64 18.36 11.96 -19.12
N ILE A 65 17.75 12.92 -18.44
CA ILE A 65 17.27 14.17 -19.05
C ILE A 65 18.05 15.41 -18.60
N CYS A 66 19.08 15.26 -17.78
CA CYS A 66 19.82 16.37 -17.17
C CYS A 66 20.59 17.26 -18.19
N ASP A 67 20.85 16.74 -19.40
CA ASP A 67 21.43 17.50 -20.51
C ASP A 67 20.55 18.69 -20.91
N ARG A 68 19.23 18.57 -20.76
CA ARG A 68 18.26 19.66 -20.97
C ARG A 68 18.44 20.82 -19.97
N MET A 69 19.07 20.57 -18.83
CA MET A 69 19.46 21.59 -17.83
C MET A 69 20.91 22.08 -18.01
N GLY A 70 21.62 21.61 -19.06
CA GLY A 70 23.02 21.94 -19.29
C GLY A 70 24.01 21.09 -18.47
N ILE A 71 23.54 20.07 -17.74
CA ILE A 71 24.37 19.13 -16.99
C ILE A 71 24.75 17.98 -17.92
N LYS A 72 26.05 17.72 -18.08
CA LYS A 72 26.54 16.64 -18.93
C LYS A 72 27.01 15.46 -18.08
N VAL A 73 26.45 14.28 -18.35
CA VAL A 73 26.86 13.01 -17.74
C VAL A 73 27.37 12.10 -18.85
N SER A 74 28.57 11.56 -18.70
CA SER A 74 29.26 10.80 -19.76
C SER A 74 28.70 9.37 -19.91
N ALA A 75 28.28 8.74 -18.82
CA ALA A 75 27.65 7.42 -18.80
C ALA A 75 26.78 7.27 -17.56
N VAL A 76 25.67 6.57 -17.70
CA VAL A 76 24.76 6.23 -16.59
C VAL A 76 24.65 4.71 -16.53
N SER A 77 25.03 4.15 -15.41
CA SER A 77 24.82 2.74 -15.09
C SER A 77 24.31 2.60 -13.65
N TYR A 78 23.74 1.48 -13.33
CA TYR A 78 23.37 1.13 -11.97
C TYR A 78 23.94 -0.25 -11.61
N ASP A 79 24.17 -0.46 -10.34
CA ASP A 79 24.57 -1.72 -9.75
C ASP A 79 23.37 -2.31 -9.00
N VAL A 80 22.92 -3.50 -9.40
CA VAL A 80 21.76 -4.19 -8.81
C VAL A 80 22.03 -4.52 -7.34
N ASP A 81 23.21 -5.04 -7.03
CA ASP A 81 23.56 -5.37 -5.65
C ASP A 81 23.63 -4.12 -4.77
N GLY A 82 24.11 -3.00 -5.32
CA GLY A 82 24.10 -1.69 -4.67
C GLY A 82 22.68 -1.19 -4.38
N LEU A 83 21.73 -1.37 -5.31
CA LEU A 83 20.32 -1.02 -5.09
C LEU A 83 19.70 -1.83 -3.93
N TYR A 84 19.94 -3.15 -3.90
CA TYR A 84 19.46 -4.01 -2.83
C TYR A 84 20.17 -3.76 -1.50
N ALA A 85 21.47 -3.47 -1.51
CA ALA A 85 22.23 -3.08 -0.31
C ALA A 85 21.63 -1.80 0.31
N ARG A 86 21.33 -0.77 -0.50
CA ARG A 86 20.68 0.45 -0.03
C ARG A 86 19.27 0.17 0.54
N LYS A 87 18.47 -0.65 -0.13
CA LYS A 87 17.18 -1.09 0.36
C LYS A 87 17.29 -1.78 1.73
N ASN A 88 18.26 -2.69 1.89
CA ASN A 88 18.47 -3.41 3.15
C ASN A 88 18.89 -2.45 4.27
N GLU A 89 19.81 -1.53 4.02
CA GLU A 89 20.23 -0.49 4.98
C GLU A 89 19.02 0.31 5.51
N VAL A 90 18.11 0.74 4.62
CA VAL A 90 16.90 1.47 5.02
C VAL A 90 15.99 0.60 5.89
N VAL A 91 15.79 -0.66 5.52
CA VAL A 91 14.98 -1.61 6.27
C VAL A 91 15.54 -1.85 7.66
N GLU A 92 16.84 -2.16 7.77
CA GLU A 92 17.52 -2.42 9.04
C GLU A 92 17.48 -1.20 9.98
N HIS A 93 17.67 0.00 9.43
CA HIS A 93 17.57 1.24 10.20
C HIS A 93 16.18 1.41 10.83
N LEU A 94 15.13 1.17 10.05
CA LEU A 94 13.74 1.29 10.52
C LEU A 94 13.34 0.16 11.48
N GLN A 95 13.83 -1.07 11.28
CA GLN A 95 13.65 -2.16 12.24
C GLN A 95 14.23 -1.81 13.61
N SER A 96 15.48 -1.32 13.62
CA SER A 96 16.17 -0.87 14.85
C SER A 96 15.40 0.26 15.56
N GLY A 97 14.73 1.13 14.78
CA GLY A 97 13.82 2.15 15.33
C GLY A 97 12.63 1.54 16.08
N ILE A 98 11.97 0.52 15.51
CA ILE A 98 10.85 -0.16 16.16
C ILE A 98 11.31 -0.92 17.41
N GLU A 99 12.46 -1.63 17.35
CA GLU A 99 13.05 -2.31 18.52
C GLU A 99 13.32 -1.32 19.67
N SER A 100 13.85 -0.14 19.34
CA SER A 100 14.07 0.94 20.31
C SER A 100 12.76 1.45 20.92
N LEU A 101 11.69 1.54 20.14
CA LEU A 101 10.35 1.88 20.64
C LEU A 101 9.82 0.82 21.60
N PHE A 102 9.98 -0.47 21.28
CA PHE A 102 9.57 -1.56 22.16
C PHE A 102 10.34 -1.52 23.47
N LYS A 103 11.66 -1.39 23.42
CA LYS A 103 12.51 -1.28 24.62
C LYS A 103 12.12 -0.07 25.48
N LYS A 104 11.91 1.11 24.87
CA LYS A 104 11.52 2.35 25.57
C LYS A 104 10.19 2.18 26.31
N ASN A 105 9.22 1.49 25.70
CA ASN A 105 7.88 1.31 26.24
C ASN A 105 7.71 -0.01 27.02
N LYS A 106 8.80 -0.75 27.26
CA LYS A 106 8.81 -2.03 28.01
C LYS A 106 7.85 -3.07 27.41
N ILE A 107 7.83 -3.16 26.08
CA ILE A 107 7.06 -4.14 25.33
C ILE A 107 7.92 -5.37 25.11
N ASP A 108 7.42 -6.54 25.47
CA ASP A 108 8.11 -7.81 25.27
C ASP A 108 7.92 -8.28 23.82
N LEU A 109 9.04 -8.49 23.09
CA LEU A 109 9.02 -9.11 21.77
C LEU A 109 9.27 -10.61 21.89
N ILE A 110 8.27 -11.41 21.58
CA ILE A 110 8.30 -12.87 21.63
C ILE A 110 8.46 -13.39 20.19
N LYS A 111 9.59 -14.04 19.90
CA LYS A 111 9.86 -14.64 18.60
C LYS A 111 9.18 -16.00 18.49
N GLY A 112 8.35 -16.20 17.45
CA GLY A 112 7.70 -17.47 17.17
C GLY A 112 6.34 -17.33 16.51
N LYS A 113 5.76 -18.47 16.10
CA LYS A 113 4.44 -18.54 15.50
C LYS A 113 3.38 -18.59 16.58
N ALA A 114 2.48 -17.63 16.61
CA ALA A 114 1.35 -17.60 17.53
C ALA A 114 0.21 -18.51 17.05
N VAL A 115 -0.41 -19.22 17.99
CA VAL A 115 -1.67 -19.95 17.82
C VAL A 115 -2.59 -19.56 18.97
N ILE A 116 -3.79 -19.08 18.66
CA ILE A 116 -4.81 -18.74 19.66
C ILE A 116 -5.50 -20.03 20.08
N GLU A 117 -5.37 -20.40 21.37
CA GLU A 117 -5.93 -21.63 21.95
C GLU A 117 -7.34 -21.45 22.50
N GLY A 118 -7.76 -20.19 22.73
CA GLY A 118 -9.03 -19.79 23.30
C GLY A 118 -8.98 -18.38 23.86
N GLU A 119 -10.01 -18.02 24.64
CA GLU A 119 -10.07 -16.73 25.32
C GLU A 119 -8.83 -16.51 26.20
N GLY A 120 -8.06 -15.46 25.90
CA GLY A 120 -6.92 -15.03 26.68
C GLY A 120 -5.71 -15.97 26.65
N VAL A 121 -5.66 -16.99 25.79
CA VAL A 121 -4.56 -17.97 25.73
C VAL A 121 -3.93 -17.99 24.34
N VAL A 122 -2.62 -17.72 24.29
CA VAL A 122 -1.82 -17.78 23.06
C VAL A 122 -0.67 -18.76 23.27
N ARG A 123 -0.59 -19.78 22.43
CA ARG A 123 0.56 -20.66 22.33
C ARG A 123 1.54 -20.09 21.31
N VAL A 124 2.79 -19.96 21.68
CA VAL A 124 3.86 -19.54 20.78
C VAL A 124 4.79 -20.72 20.52
N ILE A 125 4.98 -21.03 19.25
CA ILE A 125 5.88 -22.07 18.76
C ILE A 125 7.19 -21.37 18.37
N GLY A 126 8.25 -21.61 19.15
CA GLY A 126 9.59 -21.08 18.88
C GLY A 126 10.28 -21.78 17.71
N SER A 127 11.45 -21.28 17.32
CA SER A 127 12.28 -21.86 16.24
C SER A 127 12.86 -23.25 16.60
N ASP A 128 12.86 -23.61 17.87
CA ASP A 128 13.28 -24.90 18.41
C ASP A 128 12.10 -25.86 18.66
N ASP A 129 10.93 -25.56 18.09
CA ASP A 129 9.66 -26.25 18.30
C ASP A 129 9.17 -26.24 19.77
N ALA A 130 9.79 -25.44 20.63
CA ALA A 130 9.30 -25.23 21.97
C ALA A 130 7.94 -24.56 21.96
N ASN A 131 7.00 -25.12 22.72
CA ASN A 131 5.65 -24.60 22.83
C ASN A 131 5.47 -23.92 24.20
N VAL A 132 5.29 -22.59 24.19
CA VAL A 132 5.09 -21.78 25.39
C VAL A 132 3.70 -21.18 25.38
N LEU A 133 2.95 -21.36 26.47
CA LEU A 133 1.64 -20.75 26.66
C LEU A 133 1.78 -19.40 27.37
N TYR A 134 1.16 -18.40 26.81
CA TYR A 134 1.03 -17.06 27.37
C TYR A 134 -0.43 -16.72 27.63
N ASN A 135 -0.69 -16.00 28.73
CA ASN A 135 -2.02 -15.56 29.10
C ASN A 135 -2.12 -14.05 28.97
N ALA A 136 -3.26 -13.57 28.46
CA ALA A 136 -3.58 -12.16 28.34
C ALA A 136 -5.03 -11.88 28.70
N ASP A 137 -5.34 -10.62 29.06
CA ASP A 137 -6.72 -10.15 29.16
C ASP A 137 -7.34 -9.96 27.77
N ASN A 138 -6.53 -9.52 26.81
CA ASN A 138 -6.94 -9.26 25.42
C ASN A 138 -5.89 -9.80 24.44
N ILE A 139 -6.37 -10.24 23.27
CA ILE A 139 -5.53 -10.66 22.14
C ILE A 139 -5.87 -9.76 20.95
N LEU A 140 -4.87 -9.19 20.29
CA LEU A 140 -5.02 -8.40 19.07
C LEU A 140 -4.37 -9.12 17.90
N ILE A 141 -5.17 -9.52 16.93
CA ILE A 141 -4.72 -10.12 15.68
C ILE A 141 -4.34 -9.00 14.70
N ALA A 142 -3.05 -8.91 14.36
CA ALA A 142 -2.47 -7.98 13.38
C ALA A 142 -1.58 -8.73 12.38
N SER A 143 -1.95 -9.96 12.03
CA SER A 143 -1.18 -10.90 11.20
C SER A 143 -1.10 -10.48 9.72
N GLY A 144 -1.89 -9.50 9.30
CA GLY A 144 -1.82 -8.87 7.99
C GLY A 144 -2.26 -9.76 6.84
N SER A 145 -1.54 -9.67 5.72
CA SER A 145 -1.86 -10.37 4.48
C SER A 145 -0.62 -10.95 3.80
N LYS A 146 -0.85 -11.87 2.88
CA LYS A 146 0.17 -12.46 1.98
C LYS A 146 -0.25 -12.31 0.52
N PRO A 147 0.68 -12.38 -0.48
CA PRO A 147 0.32 -12.36 -1.89
C PRO A 147 -0.71 -13.44 -2.22
N ALA A 148 -1.71 -13.09 -3.02
CA ALA A 148 -2.70 -14.04 -3.48
C ALA A 148 -2.07 -15.03 -4.47
N GLN A 149 -2.39 -16.31 -4.32
CA GLN A 149 -2.00 -17.37 -5.25
C GLN A 149 -3.26 -17.85 -5.97
N PRO A 150 -3.50 -17.39 -7.21
CA PRO A 150 -4.65 -17.81 -8.00
C PRO A 150 -4.50 -19.24 -8.48
N LEU A 151 -5.61 -19.86 -8.86
CA LEU A 151 -5.59 -21.19 -9.49
C LEU A 151 -5.24 -21.07 -11.00
N ILE A 152 -4.04 -20.58 -11.29
CA ILE A 152 -3.49 -20.48 -12.64
C ILE A 152 -2.43 -21.58 -12.78
N PRO A 153 -2.53 -22.51 -13.74
CA PRO A 153 -1.49 -23.51 -13.99
C PRO A 153 -0.14 -22.85 -14.30
N GLY A 154 0.94 -23.35 -13.70
CA GLY A 154 2.31 -22.89 -13.94
C GLY A 154 2.83 -21.83 -12.97
N LEU A 155 2.15 -21.58 -11.85
CA LEU A 155 2.64 -20.64 -10.82
C LEU A 155 3.89 -21.13 -10.06
N ASP A 156 4.16 -22.41 -10.09
CA ASP A 156 5.31 -23.08 -9.47
C ASP A 156 6.55 -23.13 -10.39
N LEU A 157 6.42 -22.64 -11.61
CA LEU A 157 7.53 -22.63 -12.57
C LEU A 157 8.66 -21.66 -12.11
N PRO A 158 9.93 -22.04 -12.36
CA PRO A 158 11.05 -21.12 -12.12
C PRO A 158 10.89 -19.81 -12.91
N GLY A 159 11.12 -18.67 -12.26
CA GLY A 159 10.92 -17.36 -12.86
C GLY A 159 9.52 -16.75 -12.64
N VAL A 160 8.56 -17.54 -12.12
CA VAL A 160 7.31 -16.99 -11.60
C VAL A 160 7.54 -16.54 -10.16
N VAL A 161 7.24 -15.27 -9.87
CA VAL A 161 7.58 -14.60 -8.61
C VAL A 161 6.42 -13.78 -8.08
N THR A 162 6.45 -13.49 -6.80
CA THR A 162 5.56 -12.53 -6.12
C THR A 162 6.30 -11.23 -5.80
N SER A 163 5.58 -10.20 -5.35
CA SER A 163 6.18 -8.97 -4.83
C SER A 163 7.06 -9.23 -3.60
N ASP A 164 6.69 -10.20 -2.76
CA ASP A 164 7.45 -10.58 -1.57
C ASP A 164 8.83 -11.16 -1.96
N ASP A 165 8.91 -11.89 -3.08
CA ASP A 165 10.16 -12.43 -3.61
C ASP A 165 11.06 -11.30 -4.13
N LEU A 166 10.56 -10.44 -5.02
CA LEU A 166 11.34 -9.38 -5.66
C LEU A 166 11.80 -8.29 -4.69
N LEU A 167 10.99 -7.96 -3.69
CA LEU A 167 11.32 -6.94 -2.71
C LEU A 167 12.07 -7.49 -1.49
N GLY A 168 12.09 -8.81 -1.32
CA GLY A 168 12.80 -9.52 -0.26
C GLY A 168 14.27 -9.75 -0.57
N ALA A 169 14.63 -11.03 -0.71
CA ALA A 169 16.02 -11.49 -0.83
C ALA A 169 16.49 -11.70 -2.28
N ARG A 170 15.59 -11.74 -3.27
CA ARG A 170 15.97 -11.98 -4.67
C ARG A 170 16.46 -10.70 -5.33
N HIS A 171 17.54 -10.81 -6.09
CA HIS A 171 18.16 -9.71 -6.84
C HIS A 171 17.89 -9.86 -8.35
N ASP A 172 16.69 -10.35 -8.71
CA ASP A 172 16.38 -10.63 -10.12
C ASP A 172 16.04 -9.34 -10.87
N ILE A 173 16.78 -9.03 -11.90
CA ILE A 173 16.42 -8.07 -12.94
C ILE A 173 16.27 -8.84 -14.24
N PHE A 174 15.06 -8.90 -14.74
CA PHE A 174 14.71 -9.59 -15.97
C PHE A 174 14.91 -8.67 -17.17
N SER A 175 15.32 -9.21 -18.32
CA SER A 175 15.30 -8.44 -19.58
C SER A 175 13.85 -8.22 -20.06
N LYS A 176 12.98 -9.19 -19.79
CA LYS A 176 11.54 -9.14 -20.06
C LYS A 176 10.74 -9.62 -18.85
N LEU A 177 9.77 -8.84 -18.44
CA LEU A 177 8.89 -9.13 -17.28
C LEU A 177 7.42 -9.01 -17.65
N ILE A 178 6.66 -10.06 -17.45
CA ILE A 178 5.20 -10.01 -17.47
C ILE A 178 4.70 -9.76 -16.06
N ILE A 179 3.75 -8.84 -15.89
CA ILE A 179 3.10 -8.54 -14.62
C ILE A 179 1.62 -8.89 -14.77
N ILE A 180 1.16 -9.88 -14.02
CA ILE A 180 -0.25 -10.27 -13.95
C ILE A 180 -0.89 -9.48 -12.82
N GLY A 181 -1.75 -8.52 -13.20
CA GLY A 181 -2.41 -7.57 -12.32
C GLY A 181 -1.93 -6.14 -12.49
N GLY A 182 -2.82 -5.26 -12.91
CA GLY A 182 -2.61 -3.81 -13.09
C GLY A 182 -3.04 -2.97 -11.88
N GLY A 183 -3.05 -3.55 -10.67
CA GLY A 183 -3.27 -2.83 -9.42
C GLY A 183 -2.06 -2.01 -8.98
N VAL A 184 -2.11 -1.44 -7.75
CA VAL A 184 -1.06 -0.57 -7.20
C VAL A 184 0.33 -1.25 -7.25
N ILE A 185 0.44 -2.47 -6.73
CA ILE A 185 1.71 -3.22 -6.67
C ILE A 185 2.26 -3.46 -8.09
N GLY A 186 1.40 -3.95 -8.99
CA GLY A 186 1.82 -4.26 -10.36
C GLY A 186 2.29 -3.04 -11.12
N VAL A 187 1.60 -1.90 -10.98
CA VAL A 187 1.94 -0.66 -11.69
C VAL A 187 3.20 0.01 -11.12
N GLU A 188 3.39 0.01 -9.79
CA GLU A 188 4.61 0.52 -9.17
C GLU A 188 5.83 -0.30 -9.61
N LEU A 189 5.75 -1.64 -9.54
CA LEU A 189 6.84 -2.53 -9.99
C LEU A 189 7.06 -2.43 -11.51
N ALA A 190 5.99 -2.27 -12.31
CA ALA A 190 6.13 -2.00 -13.75
C ALA A 190 6.93 -0.73 -14.02
N SER A 191 6.68 0.34 -13.25
CA SER A 191 7.42 1.60 -13.38
C SER A 191 8.88 1.45 -13.00
N ILE A 192 9.19 0.75 -11.91
CA ILE A 192 10.55 0.49 -11.43
C ILE A 192 11.31 -0.32 -12.48
N TYR A 193 10.80 -1.49 -12.89
CA TYR A 193 11.49 -2.38 -13.83
C TYR A 193 11.66 -1.73 -15.21
N ASN A 194 10.66 -1.00 -15.70
CA ASN A 194 10.78 -0.24 -16.95
C ASN A 194 11.88 0.82 -16.88
N ALA A 195 11.99 1.56 -15.78
CA ALA A 195 13.06 2.54 -15.58
C ALA A 195 14.45 1.90 -15.47
N LEU A 196 14.54 0.65 -14.99
CA LEU A 196 15.75 -0.16 -14.99
C LEU A 196 16.09 -0.76 -16.37
N GLY A 197 15.24 -0.57 -17.38
CA GLY A 197 15.48 -1.03 -18.75
C GLY A 197 14.83 -2.37 -19.12
N THR A 198 14.02 -2.95 -18.24
CA THR A 198 13.24 -4.16 -18.50
C THR A 198 12.11 -3.88 -19.49
N GLU A 199 11.89 -4.75 -20.47
CA GLU A 199 10.69 -4.76 -21.32
C GLU A 199 9.51 -5.29 -20.49
N VAL A 200 8.55 -4.41 -20.17
CA VAL A 200 7.45 -4.74 -19.24
C VAL A 200 6.15 -4.90 -19.99
N THR A 201 5.42 -5.98 -19.67
CA THR A 201 4.04 -6.21 -20.11
C THR A 201 3.12 -6.37 -18.91
N ILE A 202 2.05 -5.57 -18.82
CA ILE A 202 0.98 -5.70 -17.80
C ILE A 202 -0.22 -6.41 -18.44
N ILE A 203 -0.71 -7.48 -17.78
CA ILE A 203 -1.95 -8.17 -18.13
C ILE A 203 -2.95 -7.98 -16.99
N GLU A 204 -4.05 -7.26 -17.26
CA GLU A 204 -5.05 -6.89 -16.26
C GLU A 204 -6.43 -7.42 -16.69
N ALA A 205 -7.11 -8.10 -15.77
CA ALA A 205 -8.43 -8.68 -16.00
C ALA A 205 -9.54 -7.60 -16.05
N ALA A 206 -9.40 -6.52 -15.28
CA ALA A 206 -10.33 -5.40 -15.31
C ALA A 206 -10.21 -4.59 -16.62
N ASP A 207 -11.20 -3.71 -16.85
CA ASP A 207 -11.25 -2.85 -18.03
C ASP A 207 -10.16 -1.76 -18.06
N ARG A 208 -9.50 -1.50 -16.91
CA ARG A 208 -8.44 -0.49 -16.75
C ARG A 208 -7.48 -0.85 -15.63
N ILE A 209 -6.26 -0.32 -15.69
CA ILE A 209 -5.30 -0.38 -14.58
C ILE A 209 -5.75 0.54 -13.45
N VAL A 210 -5.30 0.26 -12.23
CA VAL A 210 -5.61 1.00 -10.98
C VAL A 210 -7.08 1.43 -10.87
N PRO A 211 -8.04 0.48 -10.94
CA PRO A 211 -9.46 0.76 -11.07
C PRO A 211 -10.07 1.52 -9.86
N PHE A 212 -9.35 1.58 -8.74
CA PHE A 212 -9.75 2.28 -7.51
C PHE A 212 -9.64 3.80 -7.61
N PHE A 213 -8.81 4.31 -8.54
CA PHE A 213 -8.70 5.73 -8.80
C PHE A 213 -9.73 6.20 -9.82
N ASP A 214 -9.92 7.52 -9.93
CA ASP A 214 -10.75 8.15 -10.94
C ASP A 214 -10.38 7.65 -12.35
N LYS A 215 -11.37 7.44 -13.19
CA LYS A 215 -11.17 6.93 -14.57
C LYS A 215 -10.16 7.74 -15.36
N GLU A 216 -10.16 9.06 -15.18
CA GLU A 216 -9.23 9.97 -15.84
C GLU A 216 -7.78 9.72 -15.40
N VAL A 217 -7.57 9.42 -14.13
CA VAL A 217 -6.25 9.02 -13.57
C VAL A 217 -5.76 7.73 -14.23
N SER A 218 -6.61 6.67 -14.24
CA SER A 218 -6.29 5.40 -14.91
C SER A 218 -5.91 5.57 -16.38
N GLN A 219 -6.68 6.36 -17.11
CA GLN A 219 -6.43 6.62 -18.54
C GLN A 219 -5.12 7.38 -18.75
N SER A 220 -4.88 8.44 -17.97
CA SER A 220 -3.66 9.25 -18.07
C SER A 220 -2.42 8.43 -17.73
N LEU A 221 -2.47 7.64 -16.66
CA LEU A 221 -1.37 6.76 -16.28
C LEU A 221 -1.08 5.70 -17.35
N SER A 222 -2.12 5.07 -17.89
CA SER A 222 -1.98 4.10 -18.97
C SER A 222 -1.29 4.70 -20.20
N MET A 223 -1.65 5.94 -20.59
CA MET A 223 -0.99 6.64 -21.69
C MET A 223 0.48 6.93 -21.40
N ILE A 224 0.82 7.35 -20.17
CA ILE A 224 2.19 7.63 -19.76
C ILE A 224 3.04 6.37 -19.82
N LEU A 225 2.56 5.27 -19.21
CA LEU A 225 3.29 3.99 -19.18
C LEU A 225 3.49 3.44 -20.60
N LYS A 226 2.47 3.49 -21.47
CA LYS A 226 2.60 3.10 -22.88
C LYS A 226 3.62 3.95 -23.63
N LYS A 227 3.68 5.25 -23.38
CA LYS A 227 4.70 6.15 -23.95
C LYS A 227 6.11 5.80 -23.46
N LYS A 228 6.25 5.27 -22.24
CA LYS A 228 7.51 4.75 -21.70
C LYS A 228 7.86 3.34 -22.23
N GLY A 229 7.03 2.73 -23.08
CA GLY A 229 7.27 1.42 -23.70
C GLY A 229 6.64 0.23 -22.97
N VAL A 230 5.85 0.46 -21.92
CA VAL A 230 5.13 -0.62 -21.21
C VAL A 230 3.95 -1.10 -22.07
N ALA A 231 3.90 -2.40 -22.39
CA ALA A 231 2.73 -3.01 -23.02
C ALA A 231 1.63 -3.22 -21.96
N ILE A 232 0.38 -2.85 -22.27
CA ILE A 232 -0.74 -2.98 -21.32
C ILE A 232 -1.94 -3.60 -22.03
N TYR A 233 -2.36 -4.77 -21.54
CA TYR A 233 -3.55 -5.51 -21.95
C TYR A 233 -4.58 -5.45 -20.83
N THR A 234 -5.73 -4.81 -21.06
CA THR A 234 -6.86 -4.72 -20.12
C THR A 234 -8.05 -5.51 -20.65
N GLY A 235 -8.91 -6.01 -19.75
CA GLY A 235 -9.95 -6.99 -20.08
C GLY A 235 -9.34 -8.32 -20.54
N ALA A 236 -8.15 -8.64 -20.02
CA ALA A 236 -7.32 -9.78 -20.42
C ALA A 236 -7.23 -10.79 -19.26
N MET A 237 -7.76 -12.00 -19.47
CA MET A 237 -7.79 -13.04 -18.45
C MET A 237 -6.71 -14.09 -18.72
N VAL A 238 -5.74 -14.18 -17.81
CA VAL A 238 -4.68 -15.20 -17.88
C VAL A 238 -5.29 -16.59 -17.66
N LYS A 239 -4.87 -17.55 -18.49
CA LYS A 239 -5.30 -18.95 -18.43
C LYS A 239 -4.25 -19.85 -17.81
N ASN A 240 -3.01 -19.77 -18.27
CA ASN A 240 -1.90 -20.59 -17.82
C ASN A 240 -0.55 -19.93 -18.12
N ILE A 241 0.49 -20.42 -17.48
CA ILE A 241 1.88 -20.11 -17.75
C ILE A 241 2.58 -21.43 -18.11
N GLU A 242 3.35 -21.45 -19.19
CA GLU A 242 4.09 -22.62 -19.64
C GLU A 242 5.56 -22.26 -19.85
N TYR A 243 6.45 -23.20 -19.59
CA TYR A 243 7.87 -23.06 -19.91
C TYR A 243 8.21 -23.75 -21.24
N LYS A 244 8.71 -22.96 -22.21
CA LYS A 244 9.16 -23.43 -23.53
C LYS A 244 10.48 -22.75 -23.93
N GLY A 245 11.49 -22.87 -23.06
CA GLY A 245 12.73 -22.10 -23.16
C GLY A 245 12.64 -20.79 -22.38
N ASP A 246 11.52 -20.08 -22.50
CA ASP A 246 11.09 -18.94 -21.70
C ASP A 246 9.69 -19.18 -21.13
N LEU A 247 9.23 -18.30 -20.22
CA LEU A 247 7.87 -18.32 -19.69
C LEU A 247 6.89 -17.74 -20.72
N ASN A 248 5.93 -18.55 -21.14
CA ASN A 248 4.85 -18.18 -22.05
C ASN A 248 3.57 -17.99 -21.25
N CYS A 249 3.09 -16.76 -21.12
CA CYS A 249 1.84 -16.45 -20.48
C CYS A 249 0.72 -16.40 -21.51
N CYS A 250 -0.22 -17.36 -21.43
CA CYS A 250 -1.37 -17.45 -22.31
C CYS A 250 -2.58 -16.78 -21.65
N PHE A 251 -3.29 -15.91 -22.38
CA PHE A 251 -4.45 -15.19 -21.88
C PHE A 251 -5.51 -15.00 -22.96
N THR A 252 -6.73 -14.72 -22.53
CA THR A 252 -7.84 -14.37 -23.43
C THR A 252 -7.99 -12.86 -23.49
N LEU A 253 -7.99 -12.28 -24.68
CA LEU A 253 -8.25 -10.87 -24.93
C LEU A 253 -9.37 -10.75 -25.98
N LYS A 254 -10.50 -10.14 -25.62
CA LYS A 254 -11.66 -9.95 -26.52
C LYS A 254 -12.10 -11.25 -27.21
N GLY A 255 -12.06 -12.38 -26.45
CA GLY A 255 -12.46 -13.71 -26.92
C GLY A 255 -11.41 -14.44 -27.80
N LYS A 256 -10.24 -13.86 -28.02
CA LYS A 256 -9.12 -14.51 -28.72
C LYS A 256 -8.02 -14.91 -27.73
N GLU A 257 -7.33 -15.99 -28.05
CA GLU A 257 -6.14 -16.39 -27.30
C GLU A 257 -4.93 -15.60 -27.78
N GLU A 258 -4.19 -15.07 -26.85
CA GLU A 258 -2.94 -14.33 -27.05
C GLU A 258 -1.86 -14.93 -26.16
N THR A 259 -0.61 -14.81 -26.54
CA THR A 259 0.54 -15.28 -25.76
C THR A 259 1.63 -14.22 -25.75
N VAL A 260 2.20 -13.97 -24.58
CA VAL A 260 3.39 -13.13 -24.40
C VAL A 260 4.46 -13.93 -23.70
N THR A 261 5.71 -13.73 -24.12
CA THR A 261 6.88 -14.48 -23.62
C THR A 261 7.79 -13.55 -22.83
N ALA A 262 8.32 -14.03 -21.68
CA ALA A 262 9.26 -13.30 -20.84
C ALA A 262 10.15 -14.24 -20.05
N GLU A 263 11.24 -13.71 -19.49
CA GLU A 263 12.12 -14.42 -18.54
C GLU A 263 11.49 -14.53 -17.15
N GLY A 264 10.69 -13.52 -16.75
CA GLY A 264 10.04 -13.47 -15.46
C GLY A 264 8.54 -13.19 -15.57
N VAL A 265 7.76 -13.74 -14.63
CA VAL A 265 6.33 -13.44 -14.46
C VAL A 265 6.07 -13.05 -13.02
N LEU A 266 5.62 -11.81 -12.78
CA LEU A 266 5.22 -11.33 -11.48
C LEU A 266 3.71 -11.51 -11.28
N ILE A 267 3.32 -12.14 -10.18
CA ILE A 267 1.94 -12.26 -9.75
C ILE A 267 1.59 -11.09 -8.81
N ALA A 268 0.73 -10.18 -9.28
CA ALA A 268 0.35 -8.95 -8.56
C ALA A 268 -1.17 -8.72 -8.52
N ILE A 269 -1.95 -9.80 -8.39
CA ILE A 269 -3.43 -9.79 -8.45
C ILE A 269 -4.12 -9.45 -7.12
N GLY A 270 -3.35 -9.06 -6.11
CA GLY A 270 -3.84 -8.68 -4.80
C GLY A 270 -3.27 -9.50 -3.65
N ARG A 271 -3.84 -9.31 -2.47
CA ARG A 271 -3.39 -9.93 -1.23
C ARG A 271 -4.55 -10.58 -0.49
N VAL A 272 -4.30 -11.70 0.17
CA VAL A 272 -5.25 -12.45 0.99
C VAL A 272 -4.86 -12.37 2.46
N ALA A 273 -5.84 -12.43 3.35
CA ALA A 273 -5.62 -12.41 4.80
C ALA A 273 -4.69 -13.55 5.25
N ASN A 274 -3.84 -13.29 6.23
CA ASN A 274 -2.89 -14.25 6.77
C ASN A 274 -3.43 -14.86 8.07
N THR A 275 -4.38 -15.80 7.95
CA THR A 275 -5.05 -16.47 9.07
C THR A 275 -4.67 -17.96 9.19
N GLU A 276 -3.88 -18.49 8.27
CA GLU A 276 -3.52 -19.90 8.22
C GLU A 276 -2.69 -20.34 9.45
N GLY A 277 -3.22 -21.33 10.17
CA GLY A 277 -2.58 -21.86 11.39
C GLY A 277 -2.49 -20.84 12.54
N LEU A 278 -3.34 -19.80 12.51
CA LEU A 278 -3.46 -18.81 13.58
C LEU A 278 -4.36 -19.28 14.73
N LEU A 279 -5.32 -20.14 14.44
CA LEU A 279 -6.34 -20.62 15.38
C LEU A 279 -6.14 -22.10 15.67
N ALA A 280 -6.30 -22.52 16.93
CA ALA A 280 -6.48 -23.91 17.27
C ALA A 280 -7.84 -24.42 16.74
N GLU A 281 -8.00 -25.73 16.58
CA GLU A 281 -9.24 -26.35 16.06
C GLU A 281 -10.47 -26.03 16.92
N THR A 282 -10.27 -25.69 18.18
CA THR A 282 -11.31 -25.35 19.15
C THR A 282 -11.79 -23.90 19.06
N VAL A 283 -11.11 -23.05 18.27
CA VAL A 283 -11.39 -21.61 18.17
C VAL A 283 -11.97 -21.30 16.79
N ASP A 284 -13.21 -20.82 16.78
CA ASP A 284 -13.88 -20.35 15.56
C ASP A 284 -14.14 -18.85 15.66
N LEU A 285 -13.57 -18.06 14.76
CA LEU A 285 -13.81 -16.62 14.63
C LEU A 285 -14.78 -16.29 13.48
N GLY A 286 -15.45 -17.28 12.89
CA GLY A 286 -16.38 -17.09 11.79
C GLY A 286 -15.72 -16.54 10.53
N LEU A 287 -14.56 -17.09 10.12
CA LEU A 287 -13.80 -16.59 8.98
C LEU A 287 -14.63 -16.58 7.69
N GLU A 288 -14.62 -15.46 6.98
CA GLU A 288 -15.25 -15.33 5.67
C GLU A 288 -14.17 -15.18 4.57
N ARG A 289 -14.00 -16.20 3.74
CA ARG A 289 -12.93 -16.26 2.72
C ARG A 289 -11.52 -16.04 3.30
N GLY A 290 -11.31 -16.50 4.54
CA GLY A 290 -10.06 -16.33 5.29
C GLY A 290 -9.91 -14.97 6.00
N GLU A 291 -10.82 -14.02 5.82
CA GLU A 291 -10.83 -12.73 6.51
C GLU A 291 -11.62 -12.83 7.83
N ILE A 292 -11.22 -12.04 8.85
CA ILE A 292 -11.85 -12.03 10.17
C ILE A 292 -12.94 -10.97 10.22
N PRO A 293 -14.22 -11.34 10.42
CA PRO A 293 -15.28 -10.39 10.72
C PRO A 293 -15.07 -9.77 12.11
N VAL A 294 -15.29 -8.47 12.22
CA VAL A 294 -15.23 -7.72 13.48
C VAL A 294 -16.41 -6.76 13.60
N ASP A 295 -16.73 -6.37 14.82
CA ASP A 295 -17.68 -5.31 15.09
C ASP A 295 -17.07 -3.90 14.90
N LYS A 296 -17.84 -2.85 15.25
CA LYS A 296 -17.40 -1.46 15.16
C LYS A 296 -16.22 -1.11 16.09
N ASN A 297 -15.97 -1.94 17.10
CA ASN A 297 -14.87 -1.82 18.05
C ASN A 297 -13.70 -2.73 17.72
N PHE A 298 -13.71 -3.36 16.53
CA PHE A 298 -12.72 -4.36 16.08
C PHE A 298 -12.69 -5.64 16.92
N GLU A 299 -13.70 -5.91 17.76
CA GLU A 299 -13.84 -7.16 18.50
C GLU A 299 -14.45 -8.23 17.58
N THR A 300 -13.91 -9.44 17.67
CA THR A 300 -14.42 -10.61 16.94
C THR A 300 -15.67 -11.18 17.64
N CYS A 301 -16.23 -12.27 17.12
CA CYS A 301 -17.31 -12.97 17.81
C CYS A 301 -16.88 -13.64 19.13
N VAL A 302 -15.57 -13.72 19.41
CA VAL A 302 -15.01 -14.22 20.67
C VAL A 302 -14.53 -13.04 21.51
N LYS A 303 -15.10 -12.91 22.71
CA LYS A 303 -14.81 -11.79 23.61
C LYS A 303 -13.32 -11.69 23.95
N GLY A 304 -12.80 -10.45 23.96
CA GLY A 304 -11.40 -10.15 24.25
C GLY A 304 -10.43 -10.51 23.12
N ILE A 305 -10.93 -10.95 21.96
CA ILE A 305 -10.13 -11.16 20.77
C ILE A 305 -10.51 -10.09 19.72
N TYR A 306 -9.54 -9.28 19.36
CA TYR A 306 -9.66 -8.17 18.39
C TYR A 306 -8.87 -8.47 17.12
N ALA A 307 -9.22 -7.86 16.00
CA ALA A 307 -8.44 -7.94 14.77
C ALA A 307 -8.38 -6.59 14.05
N ILE A 308 -7.22 -6.28 13.45
CA ILE A 308 -6.96 -5.04 12.70
C ILE A 308 -6.13 -5.28 11.43
N GLY A 309 -6.14 -4.31 10.53
CA GLY A 309 -5.36 -4.31 9.30
C GLY A 309 -5.88 -5.30 8.27
N ASP A 310 -4.99 -5.75 7.39
CA ASP A 310 -5.32 -6.52 6.20
C ASP A 310 -6.04 -7.85 6.45
N VAL A 311 -6.01 -8.35 7.68
CA VAL A 311 -6.68 -9.60 8.08
C VAL A 311 -8.18 -9.42 8.28
N VAL A 312 -8.64 -8.17 8.48
CA VAL A 312 -10.05 -7.85 8.76
C VAL A 312 -10.87 -7.80 7.47
N LYS A 313 -12.06 -8.41 7.51
CA LYS A 313 -13.02 -8.42 6.42
C LYS A 313 -13.41 -7.01 5.98
N GLY A 314 -13.31 -6.74 4.68
CA GLY A 314 -13.79 -5.50 4.08
C GLY A 314 -12.95 -4.25 4.38
N THR A 315 -11.81 -4.37 5.07
CA THR A 315 -10.92 -3.25 5.32
C THR A 315 -10.15 -2.84 4.07
N ILE A 316 -9.77 -1.55 4.00
CA ILE A 316 -8.81 -1.07 2.99
C ILE A 316 -7.42 -1.53 3.42
N LYS A 317 -6.76 -2.37 2.60
CA LYS A 317 -5.44 -2.96 2.89
C LYS A 317 -4.33 -1.94 2.69
N LEU A 318 -4.19 -0.99 3.63
CA LEU A 318 -3.19 0.07 3.64
C LEU A 318 -2.50 0.14 5.01
N ALA A 319 -1.18 0.34 5.01
CA ALA A 319 -0.38 0.38 6.23
C ALA A 319 -0.84 1.46 7.22
N HIS A 320 -1.15 2.67 6.74
CA HIS A 320 -1.64 3.77 7.57
C HIS A 320 -3.06 3.52 8.11
N MET A 321 -3.90 2.80 7.37
CA MET A 321 -5.20 2.34 7.87
C MET A 321 -5.03 1.36 9.03
N ALA A 322 -4.16 0.36 8.87
CA ALA A 322 -3.84 -0.59 9.94
C ALA A 322 -3.26 0.11 11.19
N SER A 323 -2.38 1.10 11.01
CA SER A 323 -1.83 1.92 12.10
C SER A 323 -2.91 2.70 12.84
N ALA A 324 -3.82 3.35 12.11
CA ALA A 324 -4.94 4.09 12.68
C ALA A 324 -5.90 3.17 13.46
N GLN A 325 -6.22 2.00 12.89
CA GLN A 325 -7.00 0.96 13.60
C GLN A 325 -6.27 0.49 14.86
N GLY A 326 -4.95 0.30 14.80
CA GLY A 326 -4.13 -0.09 15.95
C GLY A 326 -4.19 0.92 17.10
N THR A 327 -4.10 2.22 16.77
CA THR A 327 -4.29 3.29 17.76
C THR A 327 -5.68 3.21 18.38
N ASN A 328 -6.73 3.13 17.55
CA ASN A 328 -8.11 3.10 18.05
C ASN A 328 -8.38 1.89 18.94
N VAL A 329 -7.92 0.69 18.56
CA VAL A 329 -8.13 -0.52 19.35
C VAL A 329 -7.39 -0.47 20.69
N ALA A 330 -6.19 0.11 20.74
CA ALA A 330 -5.47 0.31 22.00
C ALA A 330 -6.27 1.20 22.98
N HIS A 331 -6.90 2.27 22.47
CA HIS A 331 -7.78 3.14 23.29
C HIS A 331 -9.04 2.39 23.73
N ILE A 332 -9.70 1.64 22.85
CA ILE A 332 -10.90 0.85 23.18
C ILE A 332 -10.58 -0.16 24.27
N ILE A 333 -9.47 -0.90 24.18
CA ILE A 333 -9.04 -1.87 25.19
C ILE A 333 -8.72 -1.17 26.53
N ALA A 334 -8.21 0.06 26.48
CA ALA A 334 -7.98 0.88 27.69
C ALA A 334 -9.28 1.49 28.26
N GLY A 335 -10.44 1.28 27.66
CA GLY A 335 -11.71 1.87 28.06
C GLY A 335 -11.86 3.35 27.70
N ALA A 336 -11.12 3.85 26.72
CA ALA A 336 -11.16 5.21 26.22
C ALA A 336 -11.80 5.31 24.82
N GLU A 337 -12.24 6.51 24.44
CA GLU A 337 -12.79 6.75 23.09
C GLU A 337 -11.70 6.66 22.02
N PRO A 338 -11.98 6.06 20.86
CA PRO A 338 -11.02 5.97 19.76
C PRO A 338 -10.76 7.36 19.16
N PRO A 339 -9.49 7.80 19.04
CA PRO A 339 -9.17 9.17 18.65
C PRO A 339 -9.20 9.43 17.14
N ILE A 340 -9.20 8.38 16.28
CA ILE A 340 -9.03 8.55 14.84
C ILE A 340 -10.31 8.18 14.09
N GLU A 341 -10.80 9.09 13.24
CA GLU A 341 -11.88 8.83 12.30
C GLU A 341 -11.36 8.01 11.10
N LEU A 342 -11.96 6.85 10.86
CA LEU A 342 -11.46 5.88 9.88
C LEU A 342 -12.19 5.93 8.52
N SER A 343 -13.19 6.79 8.36
CA SER A 343 -13.96 6.90 7.12
C SER A 343 -13.22 7.63 5.99
N LEU A 344 -12.21 8.45 6.34
CA LEU A 344 -11.46 9.25 5.39
C LEU A 344 -10.01 8.77 5.29
N VAL A 345 -9.73 7.97 4.25
CA VAL A 345 -8.43 7.32 4.07
C VAL A 345 -7.79 7.80 2.76
N PRO A 346 -6.66 8.49 2.80
CA PRO A 346 -5.90 8.81 1.59
C PRO A 346 -5.34 7.54 0.94
N SER A 347 -5.31 7.51 -0.38
CA SER A 347 -4.68 6.46 -1.18
C SER A 347 -3.58 7.05 -2.04
N CYS A 348 -2.41 6.40 -2.07
CA CYS A 348 -1.23 6.87 -2.78
C CYS A 348 -0.71 5.78 -3.72
N LEU A 349 -0.19 6.20 -4.88
CA LEU A 349 0.49 5.37 -5.86
C LEU A 349 1.77 6.08 -6.29
N TYR A 350 2.89 5.39 -6.13
CA TYR A 350 4.22 5.94 -6.35
C TYR A 350 4.73 5.59 -7.76
N THR A 351 4.30 6.41 -8.71
CA THR A 351 4.73 6.38 -10.11
C THR A 351 5.31 7.75 -10.50
N SER A 352 5.78 7.92 -11.71
CA SER A 352 6.18 9.21 -12.25
C SER A 352 5.23 9.62 -13.38
N PRO A 353 4.31 10.60 -13.12
CA PRO A 353 4.07 11.33 -11.86
C PRO A 353 3.41 10.48 -10.77
N GLU A 354 3.55 10.91 -9.50
CA GLU A 354 2.83 10.34 -8.36
C GLU A 354 1.32 10.56 -8.48
N ILE A 355 0.55 9.69 -7.85
CA ILE A 355 -0.91 9.81 -7.78
C ILE A 355 -1.35 9.71 -6.32
N ALA A 356 -2.26 10.60 -5.91
CA ALA A 356 -2.89 10.55 -4.62
C ALA A 356 -4.38 10.90 -4.70
N SER A 357 -5.16 10.28 -3.85
CA SER A 357 -6.62 10.45 -3.80
C SER A 357 -7.12 10.45 -2.37
N VAL A 358 -8.10 11.26 -2.06
CA VAL A 358 -8.82 11.24 -0.77
C VAL A 358 -10.27 11.65 -0.98
N GLY A 359 -11.18 11.06 -0.21
CA GLY A 359 -12.61 11.30 -0.31
C GLY A 359 -13.24 10.67 -1.57
N ILE A 360 -14.35 11.23 -2.05
CA ILE A 360 -15.09 10.65 -3.18
C ILE A 360 -14.47 11.04 -4.53
N THR A 361 -14.63 10.16 -5.53
CA THR A 361 -14.34 10.49 -6.93
C THR A 361 -15.57 11.08 -7.60
N ALA A 362 -15.40 11.73 -8.77
CA ALA A 362 -16.53 12.18 -9.57
C ALA A 362 -17.42 11.01 -10.03
N ASP A 363 -16.82 9.85 -10.31
CA ASP A 363 -17.54 8.62 -10.67
C ASP A 363 -18.37 8.11 -9.49
N THR A 364 -17.81 8.09 -8.28
CA THR A 364 -18.51 7.70 -7.05
C THR A 364 -19.66 8.65 -6.72
N ALA A 365 -19.43 9.97 -6.82
CA ALA A 365 -20.47 10.98 -6.60
C ALA A 365 -21.65 10.76 -7.55
N LYS A 366 -21.39 10.55 -8.83
CA LYS A 366 -22.42 10.25 -9.83
C LYS A 366 -23.20 8.98 -9.51
N ALA A 367 -22.51 7.90 -9.11
CA ALA A 367 -23.15 6.63 -8.76
C ALA A 367 -24.04 6.75 -7.51
N GLN A 368 -23.69 7.63 -6.57
CA GLN A 368 -24.43 7.90 -5.34
C GLN A 368 -25.51 9.02 -5.49
N GLY A 369 -25.65 9.61 -6.69
CA GLY A 369 -26.59 10.71 -6.94
C GLY A 369 -26.25 12.00 -6.21
N ILE A 370 -25.00 12.19 -5.80
CA ILE A 370 -24.51 13.41 -5.13
C ILE A 370 -24.24 14.46 -6.21
N SER A 371 -24.91 15.62 -6.10
CA SER A 371 -24.66 16.75 -6.99
C SER A 371 -23.31 17.40 -6.64
N VAL A 372 -22.40 17.40 -7.60
CA VAL A 372 -21.04 17.93 -7.41
C VAL A 372 -20.65 18.92 -8.49
N LYS A 373 -19.78 19.86 -8.13
CA LYS A 373 -18.99 20.66 -9.06
C LYS A 373 -17.52 20.32 -8.89
N THR A 374 -16.78 20.43 -9.98
CA THR A 374 -15.36 20.07 -10.01
C THR A 374 -14.51 21.24 -10.46
N GLY A 375 -13.40 21.45 -9.78
CA GLY A 375 -12.34 22.32 -10.24
C GLY A 375 -11.13 21.51 -10.67
N LYS A 376 -10.51 21.91 -11.78
CA LYS A 376 -9.35 21.18 -12.32
C LYS A 376 -8.27 22.15 -12.76
N ALA A 377 -7.02 21.85 -12.36
CA ALA A 377 -5.82 22.54 -12.82
C ALA A 377 -4.89 21.55 -13.52
N LEU A 378 -4.32 21.95 -14.65
CA LEU A 378 -3.32 21.16 -15.37
C LEU A 378 -1.93 21.53 -14.86
N MET A 379 -1.10 20.53 -14.59
CA MET A 379 0.26 20.75 -14.10
C MET A 379 1.17 21.43 -15.13
N SER A 380 0.86 21.32 -16.42
CA SER A 380 1.59 22.04 -17.48
C SER A 380 1.50 23.58 -17.38
N ALA A 381 0.57 24.12 -16.60
CA ALA A 381 0.44 25.56 -16.32
C ALA A 381 1.12 26.00 -15.00
N ASN A 382 1.63 25.05 -14.19
CA ASN A 382 2.24 25.34 -12.92
C ASN A 382 3.74 25.62 -13.06
N GLY A 383 4.23 26.75 -12.53
CA GLY A 383 5.61 27.19 -12.69
C GLY A 383 6.64 26.20 -12.11
N LYS A 384 6.38 25.63 -10.94
CA LYS A 384 7.28 24.65 -10.32
C LYS A 384 7.39 23.36 -11.16
N THR A 385 6.27 22.92 -11.72
CA THR A 385 6.21 21.78 -12.65
C THR A 385 7.08 21.99 -13.89
N ILE A 386 7.04 23.21 -14.47
CA ILE A 386 7.86 23.55 -15.64
C ILE A 386 9.34 23.58 -15.27
N ILE A 387 9.70 24.15 -14.10
CA ILE A 387 11.07 24.20 -13.60
C ILE A 387 11.65 22.78 -13.47
N GLU A 388 10.88 21.83 -12.94
CA GLU A 388 11.32 20.44 -12.73
C GLU A 388 11.07 19.53 -13.95
N MET A 389 10.62 20.08 -15.07
CA MET A 389 10.26 19.31 -16.29
C MET A 389 9.28 18.17 -16.06
N ALA A 390 8.42 18.30 -15.05
CA ALA A 390 7.43 17.32 -14.60
C ALA A 390 6.02 17.68 -15.09
N ASP A 391 5.89 18.02 -16.36
CA ASP A 391 4.74 18.73 -17.01
C ASP A 391 3.45 17.90 -17.11
N ARG A 392 3.46 16.66 -16.67
CA ARG A 392 2.34 15.75 -16.79
C ARG A 392 1.49 15.70 -15.55
N GLY A 393 0.17 15.68 -15.77
CA GLY A 393 -0.81 15.45 -14.74
C GLY A 393 -1.76 16.63 -14.50
N PHE A 394 -2.50 16.50 -13.41
CA PHE A 394 -3.54 17.46 -13.03
C PHE A 394 -3.87 17.34 -11.55
N ILE A 395 -4.52 18.37 -11.01
CA ILE A 395 -5.22 18.35 -9.74
C ILE A 395 -6.70 18.54 -10.03
N LYS A 396 -7.54 17.63 -9.47
CA LYS A 396 -9.01 17.67 -9.61
C LYS A 396 -9.63 17.63 -8.22
N LEU A 397 -10.41 18.65 -7.90
CA LEU A 397 -11.13 18.79 -6.65
C LEU A 397 -12.62 18.62 -6.88
N ILE A 398 -13.29 17.93 -5.97
CA ILE A 398 -14.71 17.62 -6.03
C ILE A 398 -15.41 18.31 -4.87
N PHE A 399 -16.33 19.21 -5.16
CA PHE A 399 -17.09 19.97 -4.18
C PHE A 399 -18.58 19.60 -4.26
N ASN A 400 -19.26 19.64 -3.13
CA ASN A 400 -20.72 19.60 -3.10
C ASN A 400 -21.28 20.83 -3.83
N ALA A 401 -22.20 20.63 -4.77
CA ALA A 401 -22.72 21.71 -5.59
C ALA A 401 -23.57 22.74 -4.85
N GLU A 402 -24.18 22.34 -3.71
CA GLU A 402 -25.06 23.17 -2.89
C GLU A 402 -24.32 23.88 -1.76
N THR A 403 -23.44 23.15 -1.08
CA THR A 403 -22.78 23.63 0.16
C THR A 403 -21.37 24.16 -0.06
N ASP A 404 -20.79 23.97 -1.25
CA ASP A 404 -19.39 24.29 -1.57
C ASP A 404 -18.33 23.51 -0.77
N VAL A 405 -18.74 22.52 0.04
CA VAL A 405 -17.82 21.73 0.86
C VAL A 405 -16.98 20.81 -0.01
N LEU A 406 -15.67 20.74 0.26
CA LEU A 406 -14.77 19.80 -0.39
C LEU A 406 -15.13 18.37 0.02
N LEU A 407 -15.40 17.50 -0.96
CA LEU A 407 -15.78 16.11 -0.76
C LEU A 407 -14.70 15.13 -1.21
N GLY A 408 -13.83 15.54 -2.13
CA GLY A 408 -12.80 14.66 -2.65
C GLY A 408 -11.74 15.39 -3.45
N ALA A 409 -10.58 14.74 -3.59
CA ALA A 409 -9.45 15.24 -4.34
C ALA A 409 -8.72 14.11 -5.06
N GLN A 410 -8.30 14.38 -6.29
CA GLN A 410 -7.49 13.52 -7.13
C GLN A 410 -6.28 14.32 -7.62
N LEU A 411 -5.09 13.90 -7.23
CA LEU A 411 -3.83 14.50 -7.62
C LEU A 411 -3.05 13.53 -8.48
N MET A 412 -2.56 14.00 -9.60
CA MET A 412 -1.61 13.29 -10.45
C MET A 412 -0.51 14.28 -10.81
N CYS A 413 0.53 14.33 -10.01
CA CYS A 413 1.62 15.30 -10.16
C CYS A 413 2.83 14.90 -9.33
N CYS A 414 3.94 15.58 -9.51
CA CYS A 414 5.09 15.47 -8.62
C CYS A 414 4.68 15.84 -7.18
N ARG A 415 5.09 15.06 -6.18
CA ARG A 415 4.77 15.27 -4.75
C ARG A 415 3.27 15.14 -4.41
N ALA A 416 2.48 14.47 -5.24
CA ALA A 416 1.06 14.26 -4.96
C ALA A 416 0.83 13.56 -3.61
N THR A 417 1.69 12.60 -3.27
CA THR A 417 1.61 11.81 -2.05
C THR A 417 1.90 12.62 -0.78
N ASP A 418 2.75 13.66 -0.88
CA ASP A 418 3.01 14.61 0.21
C ASP A 418 1.89 15.66 0.33
N MET A 419 1.32 16.08 -0.81
CA MET A 419 0.32 17.15 -0.87
C MET A 419 -1.08 16.71 -0.41
N ILE A 420 -1.42 15.43 -0.53
CA ILE A 420 -2.78 14.91 -0.27
C ILE A 420 -3.24 15.14 1.18
N GLY A 421 -2.29 15.20 2.12
CA GLY A 421 -2.57 15.43 3.54
C GLY A 421 -3.29 16.75 3.81
N GLU A 422 -2.95 17.83 3.09
CA GLU A 422 -3.64 19.12 3.20
C GLU A 422 -5.13 18.97 2.84
N LEU A 423 -5.43 18.23 1.79
CA LEU A 423 -6.80 18.04 1.31
C LEU A 423 -7.59 17.07 2.21
N ALA A 424 -6.92 16.08 2.80
CA ALA A 424 -7.53 15.23 3.81
C ALA A 424 -7.98 16.04 5.04
N VAL A 425 -7.13 16.95 5.53
CA VAL A 425 -7.48 17.90 6.61
C VAL A 425 -8.65 18.79 6.20
N ALA A 426 -8.66 19.30 4.97
CA ALA A 426 -9.75 20.14 4.47
C ALA A 426 -11.09 19.41 4.43
N ILE A 427 -11.11 18.15 3.96
CA ILE A 427 -12.32 17.32 3.91
C ILE A 427 -12.80 16.96 5.32
N ALA A 428 -11.89 16.53 6.21
CA ALA A 428 -12.23 16.19 7.60
C ALA A 428 -12.89 17.35 8.34
N ASN A 429 -12.45 18.58 8.06
CA ASN A 429 -13.01 19.80 8.66
C ASN A 429 -14.14 20.42 7.83
N LYS A 430 -14.60 19.76 6.76
CA LYS A 430 -15.72 20.21 5.91
C LYS A 430 -15.50 21.63 5.36
N LEU A 431 -14.23 21.96 5.00
CA LEU A 431 -13.90 23.29 4.48
C LEU A 431 -14.57 23.52 3.12
N THR A 432 -15.06 24.75 2.93
CA THR A 432 -15.69 25.20 1.69
C THR A 432 -14.69 25.78 0.71
N ILE A 433 -15.09 25.96 -0.56
CA ILE A 433 -14.31 26.71 -1.57
C ILE A 433 -13.86 28.06 -0.98
N ARG A 434 -14.77 28.78 -0.30
CA ARG A 434 -14.48 30.12 0.27
C ARG A 434 -13.41 30.05 1.36
N ASP A 435 -13.40 28.99 2.17
CA ASP A 435 -12.40 28.81 3.23
C ASP A 435 -11.03 28.50 2.63
N LEU A 436 -10.97 27.64 1.64
CA LEU A 436 -9.73 27.26 0.96
C LEU A 436 -9.10 28.44 0.20
N ARG A 437 -9.90 29.35 -0.36
CA ARG A 437 -9.45 30.57 -1.04
C ARG A 437 -8.77 31.58 -0.12
N LYS A 438 -9.00 31.52 1.20
CA LYS A 438 -8.35 32.41 2.18
C LYS A 438 -6.89 32.08 2.41
N VAL A 439 -6.45 30.88 1.99
CA VAL A 439 -5.11 30.36 2.29
C VAL A 439 -4.12 30.77 1.20
N ILE A 440 -3.07 31.48 1.58
CA ILE A 440 -1.97 31.85 0.68
C ILE A 440 -1.13 30.61 0.41
N LYS A 441 -0.88 30.29 -0.87
CA LYS A 441 0.06 29.24 -1.28
C LYS A 441 1.44 29.86 -1.55
N PRO A 442 2.53 29.24 -1.06
CA PRO A 442 3.88 29.72 -1.34
C PRO A 442 4.22 29.57 -2.82
N HIS A 443 5.06 30.49 -3.34
CA HIS A 443 5.50 30.53 -4.75
C HIS A 443 7.03 30.40 -4.87
N PRO A 444 7.57 29.59 -5.82
CA PRO A 444 6.85 28.64 -6.67
C PRO A 444 6.73 27.25 -6.01
N THR A 445 5.55 26.65 -6.04
CA THR A 445 5.29 25.31 -5.52
C THR A 445 4.29 24.53 -6.37
N PHE A 446 4.26 23.21 -6.21
CA PHE A 446 3.20 22.36 -6.80
C PHE A 446 1.82 22.68 -6.22
N ASN A 447 1.76 23.07 -4.91
CA ASN A 447 0.51 23.39 -4.21
C ASN A 447 -0.26 24.56 -4.80
N GLU A 448 0.38 25.44 -5.60
CA GLU A 448 -0.33 26.50 -6.31
C GLU A 448 -1.40 25.96 -7.27
N ALA A 449 -1.17 24.76 -7.83
CA ALA A 449 -2.17 24.09 -8.68
C ALA A 449 -3.43 23.67 -7.90
N ILE A 450 -3.33 23.48 -6.56
CA ILE A 450 -4.51 23.31 -5.69
C ILE A 450 -5.35 24.60 -5.69
N ARG A 451 -4.71 25.78 -5.55
CA ARG A 451 -5.39 27.07 -5.64
C ARG A 451 -6.07 27.23 -6.99
N ASP A 452 -5.37 26.94 -8.08
CA ASP A 452 -5.91 27.09 -9.42
C ASP A 452 -7.11 26.15 -9.67
N ALA A 453 -7.08 24.94 -9.09
CA ALA A 453 -8.22 24.02 -9.11
C ALA A 453 -9.40 24.53 -8.25
N ILE A 454 -9.14 25.20 -7.12
CA ILE A 454 -10.19 25.85 -6.30
C ILE A 454 -10.84 27.00 -7.10
N GLU A 455 -10.04 27.86 -7.73
CA GLU A 455 -10.56 28.97 -8.56
C GLU A 455 -11.38 28.46 -9.75
N ALA A 456 -10.99 27.33 -10.36
CA ALA A 456 -11.73 26.71 -11.47
C ALA A 456 -13.09 26.12 -11.04
N ALA A 457 -13.32 25.91 -9.74
CA ALA A 457 -14.61 25.43 -9.19
C ALA A 457 -15.51 26.57 -8.69
N PHE A 458 -14.94 27.76 -8.46
CA PHE A 458 -15.66 28.94 -7.95
C PHE A 458 -16.46 29.62 -9.05
#